data_385525abe29ec292db088e03617e7a61
#
_entry.id   385525abe29ec292db088e03617e7a61
#
_cell.length_a   1.000
_cell.length_b   1.000
_cell.length_c   1.000
_cell.angle_alpha   90.00
_cell.angle_beta   90.00
_cell.angle_gamma   90.00
#
_symmetry.space_group_name_H-M   'P 1'
#
loop_
_entity.id
_entity.type
_entity.pdbx_description
1 polymer ?
#
loop_
_entity_poly.entity_id
_entity_poly.type
_entity_poly.pdbx_seq_one_letter_code
_entity_poly.pdbx_strand_id
1 'polypeptide(L)'
;AYHAEMHPLPLEGRLKELYMMCQYHLRISSTGWAIPTGLYRSHWNGVYFGFDNYFTFMGLLCSGHAATAAKIPRFFASLLPVATGAARFAWETEEHGLECSPSGFWHDHIFQAGHYTLMCWELFRATGDMELLRGELFPVMRGMMEWIRQFRLIRAEDGSLKAGACTDLERLGPGRVNPFMTCCSLIAMFEAGAEAAELLGAD
;
A
#
# COMPACT_ATOMS: atom_id res chain seq x y z
N ALA A 1 -9.73 -9.78 22.94
CA ALA A 1 -8.76 -9.62 21.88
C ALA A 1 -9.14 -8.50 20.91
N TYR A 2 -9.55 -8.75 19.64
CA TYR A 2 -9.72 -7.73 18.60
C TYR A 2 -10.55 -6.51 19.05
N HIS A 3 -11.76 -6.72 19.59
CA HIS A 3 -12.60 -5.59 20.03
C HIS A 3 -12.06 -4.84 21.25
N ALA A 4 -11.16 -5.44 22.03
CA ALA A 4 -10.52 -4.78 23.16
C ALA A 4 -9.41 -3.79 22.75
N GLU A 5 -8.92 -3.91 21.52
CA GLU A 5 -7.91 -3.00 20.95
C GLU A 5 -8.55 -1.75 20.31
N MET A 6 -9.86 -1.81 20.04
CA MET A 6 -10.56 -0.71 19.37
C MET A 6 -10.50 0.58 20.19
N HIS A 7 -10.23 1.67 19.50
CA HIS A 7 -10.37 3.00 20.10
C HIS A 7 -11.84 3.24 20.49
N PRO A 8 -12.12 3.67 21.72
CA PRO A 8 -13.48 4.00 22.12
C PRO A 8 -13.96 5.22 21.34
N LEU A 9 -15.03 5.07 20.61
CA LEU A 9 -15.66 6.17 19.90
C LEU A 9 -16.98 6.54 20.56
N PRO A 10 -17.30 7.82 20.74
CA PRO A 10 -18.56 8.29 21.32
C PRO A 10 -19.71 8.19 20.31
N LEU A 11 -19.92 6.99 19.77
CA LEU A 11 -20.96 6.71 18.79
C LEU A 11 -22.17 6.10 19.47
N GLU A 12 -23.36 6.52 19.04
CA GLU A 12 -24.65 6.02 19.53
C GLU A 12 -25.56 5.60 18.37
N GLY A 13 -26.58 4.83 18.70
CA GLY A 13 -27.61 4.40 17.78
C GLY A 13 -27.04 3.73 16.53
N ARG A 14 -27.59 4.08 15.37
CA ARG A 14 -27.25 3.47 14.09
C ARG A 14 -25.78 3.61 13.69
N LEU A 15 -25.12 4.72 14.04
CA LEU A 15 -23.71 4.91 13.73
C LEU A 15 -22.84 3.91 14.48
N LYS A 16 -23.15 3.64 15.75
CA LYS A 16 -22.47 2.61 16.54
C LYS A 16 -22.66 1.22 15.93
N GLU A 17 -23.88 0.90 15.53
CA GLU A 17 -24.18 -0.40 14.89
C GLU A 17 -23.38 -0.57 13.59
N LEU A 18 -23.38 0.43 12.72
CA LEU A 18 -22.62 0.42 11.46
C LEU A 18 -21.12 0.29 11.71
N TYR A 19 -20.57 1.04 12.66
CA TYR A 19 -19.17 0.95 13.02
C TYR A 19 -18.80 -0.46 13.50
N MET A 20 -19.58 -1.02 14.42
CA MET A 20 -19.34 -2.37 14.93
C MET A 20 -19.46 -3.44 13.83
N MET A 21 -20.40 -3.27 12.91
CA MET A 21 -20.55 -4.16 11.77
C MET A 21 -19.35 -4.09 10.83
N CYS A 22 -18.85 -2.89 10.52
CA CYS A 22 -17.63 -2.71 9.72
C CYS A 22 -16.42 -3.36 10.40
N GLN A 23 -16.26 -3.17 11.70
CA GLN A 23 -15.18 -3.81 12.46
C GLN A 23 -15.28 -5.35 12.43
N TYR A 24 -16.47 -5.88 12.56
CA TYR A 24 -16.70 -7.31 12.41
C TYR A 24 -16.28 -7.82 11.03
N HIS A 25 -16.67 -7.13 9.96
CA HIS A 25 -16.31 -7.52 8.60
C HIS A 25 -14.81 -7.41 8.33
N LEU A 26 -14.16 -6.34 8.77
CA LEU A 26 -12.70 -6.24 8.71
C LEU A 26 -12.01 -7.41 9.41
N ARG A 27 -12.53 -7.80 10.58
CA ARG A 27 -11.93 -8.91 11.36
C ARG A 27 -12.10 -10.25 10.68
N ILE A 28 -13.28 -10.58 10.17
CA ILE A 28 -13.53 -11.89 9.53
C ILE A 28 -12.89 -12.01 8.16
N SER A 29 -12.66 -10.89 7.47
CA SER A 29 -11.97 -10.86 6.17
C SER A 29 -10.45 -10.84 6.30
N SER A 30 -9.91 -10.53 7.48
CA SER A 30 -8.46 -10.45 7.70
C SER A 30 -7.82 -11.83 7.66
N THR A 31 -6.89 -12.04 6.75
CA THR A 31 -6.04 -13.22 6.65
C THR A 31 -4.75 -13.05 7.46
N GLY A 32 -3.80 -13.99 7.31
CA GLY A 32 -2.44 -13.87 7.88
C GLY A 32 -1.59 -12.78 7.21
N TRP A 33 -1.93 -12.33 6.00
CA TRP A 33 -1.09 -11.48 5.17
C TRP A 33 -1.82 -10.29 4.51
N ALA A 34 -3.13 -10.36 4.32
CA ALA A 34 -3.90 -9.30 3.66
C ALA A 34 -5.36 -9.28 4.11
N ILE A 35 -6.10 -8.30 3.61
CA ILE A 35 -7.55 -8.26 3.69
C ILE A 35 -8.07 -8.36 2.26
N PRO A 36 -8.62 -9.51 1.84
CA PRO A 36 -9.17 -9.68 0.51
C PRO A 36 -10.30 -8.69 0.23
N THR A 37 -10.41 -8.30 -1.02
CA THR A 37 -11.47 -7.43 -1.50
C THR A 37 -12.79 -8.19 -1.54
N GLY A 38 -13.74 -7.78 -0.70
CA GLY A 38 -15.08 -8.35 -0.63
C GLY A 38 -15.22 -9.53 0.34
N LEU A 39 -16.47 -9.81 0.69
CA LEU A 39 -16.86 -10.79 1.71
C LEU A 39 -17.31 -12.12 1.13
N TYR A 40 -17.62 -12.16 -0.16
CA TYR A 40 -18.18 -13.31 -0.81
C TYR A 40 -17.18 -14.00 -1.71
N ARG A 41 -17.44 -15.26 -1.97
CA ARG A 41 -16.65 -16.07 -2.88
C ARG A 41 -16.68 -15.47 -4.30
N SER A 42 -15.60 -14.82 -4.68
CA SER A 42 -15.37 -14.20 -5.99
C SER A 42 -13.94 -14.46 -6.42
N HIS A 43 -13.59 -14.10 -7.64
CA HIS A 43 -12.22 -14.21 -8.13
C HIS A 43 -11.24 -13.27 -7.39
N TRP A 44 -11.72 -12.29 -6.66
CA TRP A 44 -10.89 -11.42 -5.82
C TRP A 44 -10.60 -11.98 -4.43
N ASN A 45 -11.27 -13.07 -4.03
CA ASN A 45 -11.01 -13.70 -2.74
C ASN A 45 -9.63 -14.34 -2.73
N GLY A 46 -8.83 -14.00 -1.72
CA GLY A 46 -7.46 -14.47 -1.59
C GLY A 46 -6.47 -13.70 -2.46
N VAL A 47 -6.89 -12.62 -3.09
CA VAL A 47 -6.04 -11.73 -3.87
C VAL A 47 -5.83 -10.42 -3.11
N TYR A 48 -4.61 -9.94 -3.08
CA TYR A 48 -4.27 -8.65 -2.54
C TYR A 48 -4.39 -7.58 -3.63
N PHE A 49 -5.19 -6.56 -3.35
CA PHE A 49 -5.27 -5.34 -4.16
C PHE A 49 -4.66 -4.18 -3.39
N GLY A 50 -3.64 -3.54 -3.94
CA GLY A 50 -2.98 -2.42 -3.29
C GLY A 50 -3.91 -1.25 -2.98
N PHE A 51 -4.80 -0.94 -3.90
CA PHE A 51 -5.77 0.14 -3.74
C PHE A 51 -6.75 -0.13 -2.59
N ASP A 52 -7.43 -1.28 -2.61
CA ASP A 52 -8.41 -1.65 -1.59
C ASP A 52 -7.77 -1.83 -0.21
N ASN A 53 -6.60 -2.46 -0.18
CA ASN A 53 -5.88 -2.68 1.07
C ASN A 53 -5.39 -1.38 1.72
N TYR A 54 -5.13 -0.33 0.95
CA TYR A 54 -4.80 0.98 1.53
C TYR A 54 -5.94 1.52 2.39
N PHE A 55 -7.17 1.50 1.90
CA PHE A 55 -8.32 1.99 2.67
C PHE A 55 -8.66 1.11 3.87
N THR A 56 -8.60 -0.20 3.71
CA THR A 56 -8.82 -1.13 4.82
C THR A 56 -7.71 -1.03 5.88
N PHE A 57 -6.47 -0.86 5.46
CA PHE A 57 -5.33 -0.57 6.34
C PHE A 57 -5.56 0.69 7.16
N MET A 58 -5.94 1.80 6.51
CA MET A 58 -6.22 3.06 7.21
C MET A 58 -7.39 2.91 8.19
N GLY A 59 -8.43 2.18 7.80
CA GLY A 59 -9.56 1.87 8.69
C GLY A 59 -9.14 1.08 9.94
N LEU A 60 -8.26 0.10 9.80
CA LEU A 60 -7.69 -0.65 10.92
C LEU A 60 -6.83 0.25 11.81
N LEU A 61 -5.95 1.04 11.21
CA LEU A 61 -5.04 1.90 11.94
C LEU A 61 -5.80 2.95 12.77
N CYS A 62 -6.75 3.64 12.15
CA CYS A 62 -7.59 4.65 12.84
C CYS A 62 -8.50 4.06 13.91
N SER A 63 -8.84 2.78 13.82
CA SER A 63 -9.65 2.10 14.85
C SER A 63 -8.84 1.40 15.95
N GLY A 64 -7.51 1.55 15.95
CA GLY A 64 -6.64 1.03 17.02
C GLY A 64 -6.04 -0.34 16.76
N HIS A 65 -6.22 -0.88 15.56
CA HIS A 65 -5.75 -2.23 15.20
C HIS A 65 -4.38 -2.22 14.48
N ALA A 66 -3.41 -1.47 15.02
CA ALA A 66 -2.09 -1.32 14.40
C ALA A 66 -1.39 -2.68 14.16
N ALA A 67 -1.51 -3.63 15.09
CA ALA A 67 -0.92 -4.97 14.94
C ALA A 67 -1.55 -5.76 13.78
N THR A 68 -2.85 -5.60 13.54
CA THR A 68 -3.53 -6.22 12.40
C THR A 68 -3.17 -5.50 11.09
N ALA A 69 -3.13 -4.18 11.11
CA ALA A 69 -2.72 -3.36 9.96
C ALA A 69 -1.27 -3.68 9.52
N ALA A 70 -0.36 -3.89 10.47
CA ALA A 70 1.04 -4.18 10.23
C ALA A 70 1.29 -5.45 9.38
N LYS A 71 0.34 -6.38 9.34
CA LYS A 71 0.46 -7.59 8.50
C LYS A 71 0.64 -7.25 7.02
N ILE A 72 0.01 -6.17 6.56
CA ILE A 72 0.03 -5.76 5.14
C ILE A 72 1.43 -5.27 4.73
N PRO A 73 2.03 -4.24 5.35
CA PRO A 73 3.40 -3.84 5.05
C PRO A 73 4.43 -4.96 5.25
N ARG A 74 4.25 -5.79 6.28
CA ARG A 74 5.13 -6.94 6.55
C ARG A 74 5.06 -8.00 5.45
N PHE A 75 3.90 -8.20 4.88
CA PHE A 75 3.78 -9.08 3.71
C PHE A 75 4.67 -8.58 2.56
N PHE A 76 4.62 -7.29 2.23
CA PHE A 76 5.51 -6.73 1.21
C PHE A 76 6.98 -6.78 1.59
N ALA A 77 7.32 -6.56 2.86
CA ALA A 77 8.69 -6.72 3.33
C ALA A 77 9.20 -8.15 3.09
N SER A 78 8.34 -9.17 3.27
CA SER A 78 8.71 -10.56 3.02
C SER A 78 8.91 -10.90 1.54
N LEU A 79 8.40 -10.09 0.63
CA LEU A 79 8.50 -10.28 -0.81
C LEU A 79 9.66 -9.51 -1.46
N LEU A 80 10.37 -8.67 -0.70
CA LEU A 80 11.49 -7.88 -1.25
C LEU A 80 12.54 -8.80 -1.86
N PRO A 81 12.92 -8.63 -3.13
CA PRO A 81 13.99 -9.39 -3.73
C PRO A 81 15.31 -8.97 -3.07
N VAL A 82 15.97 -9.90 -2.40
CA VAL A 82 17.24 -9.70 -1.68
C VAL A 82 18.38 -9.22 -2.60
N ALA A 83 18.25 -9.42 -3.92
CA ALA A 83 19.36 -9.25 -4.86
C ALA A 83 19.42 -7.90 -5.59
N THR A 84 18.35 -7.12 -5.67
CA THR A 84 18.30 -5.95 -6.58
C THR A 84 18.12 -4.60 -5.89
N GLY A 85 17.72 -4.57 -4.64
CA GLY A 85 17.41 -3.32 -3.94
C GLY A 85 16.22 -2.53 -4.51
N ALA A 86 15.60 -3.03 -5.58
CA ALA A 86 14.45 -2.42 -6.22
C ALA A 86 13.27 -3.40 -6.23
N ALA A 87 12.06 -2.92 -5.98
CA ALA A 87 10.87 -3.76 -5.90
C ALA A 87 9.72 -3.21 -6.74
N ARG A 88 9.15 -4.07 -7.58
CA ARG A 88 7.85 -3.88 -8.18
C ARG A 88 6.85 -4.81 -7.51
N PHE A 89 5.79 -4.24 -6.96
CA PHE A 89 4.66 -5.03 -6.50
C PHE A 89 3.52 -4.92 -7.52
N ALA A 90 2.92 -6.07 -7.82
CA ALA A 90 1.86 -6.16 -8.80
C ALA A 90 0.59 -5.41 -8.36
N TRP A 91 -0.29 -5.13 -9.30
CA TRP A 91 -1.63 -4.59 -9.04
C TRP A 91 -2.46 -5.56 -8.19
N GLU A 92 -2.48 -6.82 -8.62
CA GLU A 92 -3.07 -7.93 -7.87
C GLU A 92 -2.00 -8.97 -7.55
N THR A 93 -1.92 -9.38 -6.30
CA THR A 93 -0.89 -10.32 -5.81
C THR A 93 -1.55 -11.41 -4.98
N GLU A 94 -1.15 -12.67 -5.21
CA GLU A 94 -1.54 -13.79 -4.35
C GLU A 94 -0.60 -13.94 -3.14
N GLU A 95 -0.84 -14.91 -2.27
CA GLU A 95 -0.15 -15.04 -0.97
C GLU A 95 1.36 -15.29 -1.05
N HIS A 96 1.89 -15.71 -2.19
CA HIS A 96 3.32 -15.91 -2.41
C HIS A 96 3.98 -14.76 -3.19
N GLY A 97 3.23 -13.69 -3.48
CA GLY A 97 3.72 -12.51 -4.18
C GLY A 97 3.68 -12.61 -5.71
N LEU A 98 3.11 -13.68 -6.26
CA LEU A 98 2.96 -13.79 -7.70
C LEU A 98 1.88 -12.83 -8.20
N GLU A 99 2.15 -12.21 -9.34
CA GLU A 99 1.17 -11.36 -10.00
C GLU A 99 0.03 -12.20 -10.57
N CYS A 100 -1.18 -11.87 -10.18
CA CYS A 100 -2.40 -12.48 -10.68
C CYS A 100 -3.33 -11.47 -11.37
N SER A 101 -2.81 -10.28 -11.65
CA SER A 101 -3.52 -9.29 -12.44
C SER A 101 -3.92 -9.86 -13.81
N PRO A 102 -5.11 -9.54 -14.34
CA PRO A 102 -5.46 -9.91 -15.70
C PRO A 102 -4.41 -9.41 -16.70
N SER A 103 -4.22 -10.14 -17.80
CA SER A 103 -3.28 -9.74 -18.83
C SER A 103 -3.61 -8.38 -19.47
N GLY A 104 -2.63 -7.74 -20.08
CA GLY A 104 -2.80 -6.48 -20.79
C GLY A 104 -2.49 -5.25 -19.92
N PHE A 105 -3.30 -4.21 -20.05
CA PHE A 105 -3.03 -2.91 -19.42
C PHE A 105 -3.05 -2.92 -17.87
N TRP A 106 -3.58 -3.96 -17.24
CA TRP A 106 -3.56 -4.14 -15.79
C TRP A 106 -2.15 -4.28 -15.22
N HIS A 107 -1.21 -4.79 -16.01
CA HIS A 107 0.19 -4.91 -15.63
C HIS A 107 0.95 -3.57 -15.63
N ASP A 108 0.36 -2.54 -16.24
CA ASP A 108 0.98 -1.21 -16.36
C ASP A 108 0.61 -0.25 -15.22
N HIS A 109 -0.17 -0.69 -14.24
CA HIS A 109 -0.44 0.11 -13.07
C HIS A 109 0.83 0.29 -12.23
N ILE A 110 1.10 1.52 -11.82
CA ILE A 110 2.25 1.86 -10.98
C ILE A 110 1.88 2.74 -9.79
N PHE A 111 0.69 3.30 -9.76
CA PHE A 111 0.27 4.20 -8.70
C PHE A 111 0.13 3.49 -7.33
N GLN A 112 -0.08 2.19 -7.31
CA GLN A 112 -0.11 1.41 -6.06
C GLN A 112 1.21 1.48 -5.28
N ALA A 113 2.33 1.79 -5.92
CA ALA A 113 3.61 1.98 -5.23
C ALA A 113 3.53 3.06 -4.16
N GLY A 114 2.79 4.15 -4.43
CA GLY A 114 2.53 5.17 -3.43
C GLY A 114 1.68 4.67 -2.28
N HIS A 115 0.65 3.89 -2.55
CA HIS A 115 -0.18 3.30 -1.49
C HIS A 115 0.62 2.40 -0.56
N TYR A 116 1.50 1.56 -1.09
CA TYR A 116 2.35 0.69 -0.27
C TYR A 116 3.33 1.48 0.59
N THR A 117 3.96 2.50 0.00
CA THR A 117 4.85 3.40 0.74
C THR A 117 4.10 4.14 1.85
N LEU A 118 2.92 4.68 1.55
CA LEU A 118 2.11 5.36 2.55
C LEU A 118 1.64 4.43 3.66
N MET A 119 1.29 3.17 3.37
CA MET A 119 0.97 2.20 4.43
C MET A 119 2.17 1.96 5.36
N CYS A 120 3.38 1.85 4.82
CA CYS A 120 4.58 1.75 5.63
C CYS A 120 4.79 3.00 6.50
N TRP A 121 4.66 4.17 5.89
CA TRP A 121 4.87 5.46 6.57
C TRP A 121 3.83 5.72 7.67
N GLU A 122 2.55 5.52 7.38
CA GLU A 122 1.48 5.72 8.36
C GLU A 122 1.53 4.70 9.51
N LEU A 123 1.98 3.47 9.25
CA LEU A 123 2.22 2.50 10.31
C LEU A 123 3.32 2.99 11.27
N PHE A 124 4.41 3.49 10.71
CA PHE A 124 5.47 4.11 11.52
C PHE A 124 4.95 5.31 12.31
N ARG A 125 4.24 6.23 11.68
CA ARG A 125 3.67 7.41 12.35
C ARG A 125 2.72 7.05 13.49
N ALA A 126 1.97 5.97 13.36
CA ALA A 126 1.05 5.50 14.39
C ALA A 126 1.75 4.77 15.54
N THR A 127 2.87 4.11 15.29
CA THR A 127 3.57 3.30 16.29
C THR A 127 4.77 3.97 16.91
N GLY A 128 5.43 4.85 16.18
CA GLY A 128 6.72 5.46 16.57
C GLY A 128 7.88 4.45 16.62
N ASP A 129 7.69 3.25 16.08
CA ASP A 129 8.66 2.17 16.18
C ASP A 129 9.79 2.33 15.15
N MET A 130 10.92 2.89 15.59
CA MET A 130 12.09 3.12 14.76
C MET A 130 12.77 1.84 14.29
N GLU A 131 12.72 0.77 15.06
CA GLU A 131 13.30 -0.52 14.66
C GLU A 131 12.47 -1.16 13.56
N LEU A 132 11.14 -1.08 13.68
CA LEU A 132 10.22 -1.49 12.63
C LEU A 132 10.45 -0.67 11.35
N LEU A 133 10.58 0.66 11.48
CA LEU A 133 10.87 1.53 10.34
C LEU A 133 12.17 1.11 9.65
N ARG A 134 13.26 0.98 10.40
CA ARG A 134 14.58 0.66 9.86
C ARG A 134 14.65 -0.73 9.26
N GLY A 135 14.09 -1.72 9.95
CA GLY A 135 14.27 -3.14 9.62
C GLY A 135 13.32 -3.69 8.57
N GLU A 136 12.08 -3.19 8.56
CA GLU A 136 11.03 -3.76 7.72
C GLU A 136 10.41 -2.76 6.74
N LEU A 137 10.05 -1.55 7.21
CA LEU A 137 9.22 -0.64 6.41
C LEU A 137 10.04 0.16 5.39
N PHE A 138 11.14 0.77 5.82
CA PHE A 138 11.97 1.59 4.93
C PHE A 138 12.60 0.79 3.78
N PRO A 139 13.06 -0.44 3.95
CA PRO A 139 13.47 -1.28 2.82
C PRO A 139 12.40 -1.45 1.75
N VAL A 140 11.13 -1.60 2.13
CA VAL A 140 9.99 -1.65 1.19
C VAL A 140 9.83 -0.32 0.47
N MET A 141 9.80 0.79 1.21
CA MET A 141 9.68 2.14 0.65
C MET A 141 10.80 2.42 -0.34
N ARG A 142 12.05 2.20 0.08
CA ARG A 142 13.24 2.39 -0.75
C ARG A 142 13.21 1.53 -2.02
N GLY A 143 12.87 0.26 -1.89
CA GLY A 143 12.79 -0.66 -3.02
C GLY A 143 11.81 -0.19 -4.09
N MET A 144 10.64 0.30 -3.70
CA MET A 144 9.64 0.85 -4.62
C MET A 144 10.09 2.16 -5.26
N MET A 145 10.64 3.09 -4.46
CA MET A 145 11.18 4.35 -4.98
C MET A 145 12.28 4.11 -6.01
N GLU A 146 13.21 3.19 -5.74
CA GLU A 146 14.27 2.82 -6.68
C GLU A 146 13.72 2.22 -7.95
N TRP A 147 12.73 1.32 -7.86
CA TRP A 147 12.11 0.74 -9.04
C TRP A 147 11.42 1.81 -9.91
N ILE A 148 10.63 2.71 -9.31
CA ILE A 148 9.98 3.82 -10.02
C ILE A 148 11.02 4.73 -10.66
N ARG A 149 12.07 5.13 -9.91
CA ARG A 149 13.13 6.00 -10.40
C ARG A 149 13.85 5.41 -11.61
N GLN A 150 14.15 4.12 -11.58
CA GLN A 150 14.94 3.46 -12.62
C GLN A 150 14.13 3.14 -13.87
N PHE A 151 12.87 2.76 -13.73
CA PHE A 151 12.11 2.13 -14.80
C PHE A 151 10.87 2.90 -15.24
N ARG A 152 10.41 3.87 -14.45
CA ARG A 152 9.10 4.50 -14.70
C ARG A 152 9.16 6.04 -14.75
N LEU A 153 10.25 6.66 -14.36
CA LEU A 153 10.43 8.11 -14.51
C LEU A 153 11.20 8.44 -15.77
N ILE A 154 10.73 9.47 -16.47
CA ILE A 154 11.36 10.02 -17.66
C ILE A 154 11.77 11.45 -17.35
N ARG A 155 13.03 11.81 -17.65
CA ARG A 155 13.50 13.20 -17.56
C ARG A 155 13.09 13.94 -18.82
N ALA A 156 12.36 15.02 -18.67
CA ALA A 156 12.00 15.92 -19.76
C ALA A 156 13.15 16.87 -20.12
N GLU A 157 13.04 17.54 -21.26
CA GLU A 157 14.06 18.50 -21.76
C GLU A 157 14.29 19.68 -20.79
N ASP A 158 13.25 20.10 -20.10
CA ASP A 158 13.30 21.15 -19.07
C ASP A 158 13.89 20.68 -17.73
N GLY A 159 14.33 19.42 -17.64
CA GLY A 159 14.88 18.78 -16.44
C GLY A 159 13.83 18.23 -15.48
N SER A 160 12.56 18.48 -15.67
CA SER A 160 11.48 17.92 -14.85
C SER A 160 11.38 16.39 -14.99
N LEU A 161 10.83 15.74 -13.97
CA LEU A 161 10.55 14.31 -14.02
C LEU A 161 9.07 14.09 -14.37
N LYS A 162 8.82 13.13 -15.23
CA LYS A 162 7.48 12.71 -15.66
C LYS A 162 7.29 11.23 -15.38
N ALA A 163 6.08 10.87 -14.97
CA ALA A 163 5.68 9.47 -14.96
C ALA A 163 5.60 8.97 -16.40
N GLY A 164 6.31 7.90 -16.72
CA GLY A 164 6.27 7.26 -18.03
C GLY A 164 4.90 6.67 -18.34
N ALA A 165 4.77 6.17 -19.54
CA ALA A 165 3.51 5.58 -20.01
C ALA A 165 3.02 4.47 -19.05
N CYS A 166 1.79 4.62 -18.56
CA CYS A 166 1.16 3.68 -17.63
C CYS A 166 -0.36 3.69 -17.76
N THR A 167 -1.01 2.83 -17.03
CA THR A 167 -2.45 2.85 -16.82
C THR A 167 -2.75 3.57 -15.51
N ASP A 168 -3.71 4.49 -15.52
CA ASP A 168 -4.20 5.23 -14.36
C ASP A 168 -5.59 4.74 -14.00
N LEU A 169 -5.90 4.70 -12.70
CA LEU A 169 -7.21 4.30 -12.18
C LEU A 169 -7.87 3.21 -13.02
N GLU A 170 -7.59 1.98 -12.74
CA GLU A 170 -8.16 0.78 -13.38
C GLU A 170 -8.38 0.82 -14.90
N ARG A 171 -8.93 1.90 -15.45
CA ARG A 171 -9.41 1.97 -16.84
C ARG A 171 -8.97 3.20 -17.63
N LEU A 172 -8.14 4.04 -17.03
CA LEU A 172 -7.59 5.22 -17.73
C LEU A 172 -6.23 4.89 -18.34
N GLY A 173 -6.22 3.97 -19.25
CA GLY A 173 -5.01 3.51 -19.94
C GLY A 173 -5.35 2.71 -21.19
N PRO A 174 -4.36 2.03 -21.76
CA PRO A 174 -2.92 2.12 -21.49
C PRO A 174 -2.25 3.39 -22.03
N GLY A 175 -0.97 3.56 -21.70
CA GLY A 175 -0.08 4.53 -22.37
C GLY A 175 -0.28 5.99 -21.96
N ARG A 176 -0.86 6.26 -20.80
CA ARG A 176 -0.98 7.63 -20.28
C ARG A 176 0.34 8.11 -19.69
N VAL A 177 0.82 9.24 -20.16
CA VAL A 177 2.01 9.92 -19.61
C VAL A 177 1.54 10.98 -18.61
N ASN A 178 2.16 11.03 -17.45
CA ASN A 178 1.77 11.92 -16.36
C ASN A 178 0.28 11.86 -15.98
N PRO A 179 -0.33 10.69 -15.84
CA PRO A 179 -1.73 10.66 -15.43
C PRO A 179 -1.87 11.11 -13.97
N PHE A 180 -3.00 11.75 -13.65
CA PHE A 180 -3.19 12.51 -12.42
C PHE A 180 -3.02 11.68 -11.15
N MET A 181 -3.73 10.56 -11.04
CA MET A 181 -3.69 9.72 -9.84
C MET A 181 -2.29 9.15 -9.61
N THR A 182 -1.66 8.69 -10.69
CA THR A 182 -0.28 8.19 -10.62
C THR A 182 0.68 9.28 -10.15
N CYS A 183 0.62 10.49 -10.72
CA CYS A 183 1.50 11.58 -10.30
C CYS A 183 1.30 11.92 -8.81
N CYS A 184 0.05 12.05 -8.34
CA CYS A 184 -0.23 12.31 -6.93
C CYS A 184 0.33 11.22 -6.03
N SER A 185 0.14 9.97 -6.42
CA SER A 185 0.62 8.81 -5.66
C SER A 185 2.15 8.76 -5.60
N LEU A 186 2.83 9.01 -6.71
CA LEU A 186 4.30 9.01 -6.76
C LEU A 186 4.91 10.20 -6.00
N ILE A 187 4.30 11.38 -6.05
CA ILE A 187 4.73 12.52 -5.23
C ILE A 187 4.67 12.15 -3.76
N ALA A 188 3.52 11.69 -3.27
CA ALA A 188 3.35 11.28 -1.88
C ALA A 188 4.34 10.16 -1.47
N MET A 189 4.62 9.23 -2.38
CA MET A 189 5.63 8.19 -2.17
C MET A 189 7.02 8.77 -1.91
N PHE A 190 7.48 9.69 -2.77
CA PHE A 190 8.82 10.26 -2.64
C PHE A 190 8.92 11.20 -1.44
N GLU A 191 7.87 11.95 -1.12
CA GLU A 191 7.82 12.79 0.09
C GLU A 191 7.95 11.95 1.35
N ALA A 192 7.10 10.93 1.51
CA ALA A 192 7.15 10.02 2.65
C ALA A 192 8.50 9.27 2.75
N GLY A 193 9.02 8.86 1.61
CA GLY A 193 10.32 8.19 1.54
C GLY A 193 11.48 9.09 1.93
N ALA A 194 11.46 10.36 1.52
CA ALA A 194 12.47 11.34 1.89
C ALA A 194 12.44 11.63 3.41
N GLU A 195 11.25 11.83 3.98
CA GLU A 195 11.09 12.02 5.42
C GLU A 195 11.61 10.81 6.21
N ALA A 196 11.31 9.60 5.75
CA ALA A 196 11.79 8.36 6.39
C ALA A 196 13.33 8.23 6.29
N ALA A 197 13.91 8.55 5.14
CA ALA A 197 15.37 8.54 4.93
C ALA A 197 16.06 9.55 5.85
N GLU A 198 15.54 10.76 5.95
CA GLU A 198 16.07 11.80 6.84
C GLU A 198 16.05 11.35 8.31
N LEU A 199 14.92 10.79 8.78
CA LEU A 199 14.82 10.27 10.15
C LEU A 199 15.80 9.14 10.45
N LEU A 200 16.12 8.32 9.46
CA LEU A 200 17.04 7.19 9.60
C LEU A 200 18.50 7.57 9.38
N GLY A 201 18.79 8.79 8.90
CA GLY A 201 20.11 9.21 8.44
C GLY A 201 20.59 8.35 7.25
N ALA A 202 19.67 7.96 6.37
CA ALA A 202 19.93 7.14 5.20
C ALA A 202 20.04 8.01 3.93
N ASP A 203 20.91 7.60 2.99
CA ASP A 203 21.07 8.22 1.67
C ASP A 203 20.06 7.68 0.64
#